data_f6af908890952788c17763c4dd106f91
#
_entry.id   f6af908890952788c17763c4dd106f91
#
_cell.length_a   1.000
_cell.length_b   1.000
_cell.length_c   1.000
_cell.angle_alpha   90.00
_cell.angle_beta   90.00
_cell.angle_gamma   90.00
#
_symmetry.space_group_name_H-M   'P 1'
#
loop_
_entity.id
_entity.type
_entity.pdbx_description
1 polymer ?
#
loop_
_entity_poly.entity_id
_entity_poly.type
_entity_poly.pdbx_seq_one_letter_code
_entity_poly.pdbx_strand_id
1 'polypeptide(L)'
;MYVRRKDIKPFDKKVWLASPTMHGDELKYITEAYDSNWMSTVGANINEVEHIAAQKAEMKYAVALSSCTAALHLCVRAAGERLYGRPAIGHGAVEGRRVFCSDMTFAATLNPVVYEGGIPVFIDTERDTWNMNPRALERAFEIYPEVQLVVAAHLYGFPGKADEIRAVC
;
A
#
# COMPACT_ATOMS: atom_id res chain seq x y z
N MET A 1 -22.26 -18.42 8.12
CA MET A 1 -22.42 -19.88 7.89
C MET A 1 -21.66 -20.26 6.63
N TYR A 2 -20.51 -20.92 6.76
CA TYR A 2 -19.71 -21.38 5.61
C TYR A 2 -20.40 -22.57 4.97
N VAL A 3 -20.96 -22.43 3.79
CA VAL A 3 -21.46 -23.55 2.99
C VAL A 3 -20.28 -24.17 2.27
N ARG A 4 -19.77 -25.30 2.74
CA ARG A 4 -18.83 -26.12 1.95
C ARG A 4 -19.58 -26.65 0.73
N ARG A 5 -19.30 -26.11 -0.45
CA ARG A 5 -19.75 -26.73 -1.70
C ARG A 5 -18.95 -28.02 -1.91
N LYS A 6 -19.61 -29.15 -1.82
CA LYS A 6 -19.01 -30.48 -1.97
C LYS A 6 -18.57 -30.80 -3.40
N ASP A 7 -18.95 -29.98 -4.35
CA ASP A 7 -18.80 -30.13 -5.80
C ASP A 7 -17.66 -29.27 -6.40
N ILE A 8 -16.94 -28.50 -5.56
CA ILE A 8 -15.76 -27.75 -6.03
C ILE A 8 -14.62 -28.75 -6.26
N LYS A 9 -14.26 -28.91 -7.53
CA LYS A 9 -13.05 -29.68 -7.89
C LYS A 9 -11.82 -28.79 -7.75
N PRO A 10 -10.73 -29.30 -7.18
CA PRO A 10 -9.47 -28.56 -7.18
C PRO A 10 -8.99 -28.33 -8.61
N PHE A 11 -8.19 -27.30 -8.82
CA PHE A 11 -7.54 -27.07 -10.10
C PHE A 11 -6.57 -28.21 -10.43
N ASP A 12 -6.50 -28.61 -11.68
CA ASP A 12 -5.57 -29.65 -12.15
C ASP A 12 -4.09 -29.23 -12.01
N LYS A 13 -3.85 -27.93 -12.00
CA LYS A 13 -2.51 -27.35 -11.80
C LYS A 13 -2.53 -26.33 -10.67
N LYS A 14 -1.38 -26.21 -9.97
CA LYS A 14 -1.21 -25.21 -8.94
C LYS A 14 -1.36 -23.80 -9.53
N VAL A 15 -2.27 -23.03 -8.96
CA VAL A 15 -2.42 -21.60 -9.26
C VAL A 15 -1.60 -20.81 -8.23
N TRP A 16 -0.62 -20.06 -8.72
CA TRP A 16 0.21 -19.21 -7.89
C TRP A 16 -0.49 -17.88 -7.63
N LEU A 17 -0.41 -17.40 -6.41
CA LEU A 17 -1.04 -16.14 -6.01
C LEU A 17 -0.41 -14.93 -6.72
N ALA A 18 0.90 -14.92 -6.82
CA ALA A 18 1.67 -13.88 -7.49
C ALA A 18 2.88 -14.52 -8.15
N SER A 19 2.83 -14.67 -9.47
CA SER A 19 3.94 -15.17 -10.27
C SER A 19 4.51 -13.98 -11.06
N PRO A 20 5.84 -13.79 -11.09
CA PRO A 20 6.45 -12.80 -11.96
C PRO A 20 6.10 -13.10 -13.43
N THR A 21 5.83 -12.07 -14.18
CA THR A 21 5.59 -12.17 -15.64
C THR A 21 6.62 -11.32 -16.35
N MET A 22 7.33 -11.95 -17.31
CA MET A 22 8.29 -11.29 -18.17
C MET A 22 7.59 -10.84 -19.45
N HIS A 23 7.89 -9.63 -19.92
CA HIS A 23 7.26 -9.02 -21.10
C HIS A 23 8.18 -8.98 -22.33
N GLY A 24 9.47 -9.35 -22.15
CA GLY A 24 10.45 -9.53 -23.22
C GLY A 24 11.55 -8.47 -23.29
N ASP A 25 11.35 -7.29 -22.74
CA ASP A 25 12.33 -6.21 -22.77
C ASP A 25 13.27 -6.15 -21.55
N GLU A 26 13.02 -6.95 -20.52
CA GLU A 26 13.76 -6.88 -19.26
C GLU A 26 15.27 -7.09 -19.44
N LEU A 27 15.65 -8.09 -20.24
CA LEU A 27 17.07 -8.36 -20.50
C LEU A 27 17.76 -7.22 -21.26
N LYS A 28 17.04 -6.54 -22.14
CA LYS A 28 17.56 -5.37 -22.85
C LYS A 28 17.94 -4.28 -21.83
N TYR A 29 17.02 -3.88 -20.96
CA TYR A 29 17.28 -2.84 -19.95
C TYR A 29 18.35 -3.24 -18.95
N ILE A 30 18.39 -4.52 -18.55
CA ILE A 30 19.44 -5.04 -17.66
C ILE A 30 20.81 -4.95 -18.34
N THR A 31 20.90 -5.37 -19.60
CA THR A 31 22.15 -5.33 -20.39
C THR A 31 22.63 -3.90 -20.58
N GLU A 32 21.74 -2.97 -20.98
CA GLU A 32 22.06 -1.56 -21.12
C GLU A 32 22.60 -0.94 -19.83
N ALA A 33 21.96 -1.26 -18.69
CA ALA A 33 22.40 -0.79 -17.38
C ALA A 33 23.77 -1.37 -17.00
N TYR A 34 24.01 -2.64 -17.30
CA TYR A 34 25.27 -3.31 -17.04
C TYR A 34 26.42 -2.73 -17.90
N ASP A 35 26.21 -2.61 -19.21
CA ASP A 35 27.21 -2.12 -20.17
C ASP A 35 27.57 -0.64 -19.92
N SER A 36 26.61 0.16 -19.47
CA SER A 36 26.82 1.57 -19.12
C SER A 36 27.30 1.78 -17.68
N ASN A 37 27.47 0.71 -16.91
CA ASN A 37 27.86 0.74 -15.49
C ASN A 37 26.87 1.51 -14.58
N TRP A 38 25.58 1.57 -14.97
CA TRP A 38 24.51 2.18 -14.16
C TRP A 38 23.70 1.14 -13.40
N MET A 39 24.40 0.29 -12.63
CA MET A 39 23.82 -0.76 -11.80
C MET A 39 23.56 -0.30 -10.34
N SER A 40 23.36 0.99 -10.13
CA SER A 40 23.20 1.62 -8.82
C SER A 40 21.80 2.24 -8.66
N THR A 41 21.62 3.02 -7.59
CA THR A 41 20.38 3.72 -7.24
C THR A 41 20.11 4.96 -8.10
N VAL A 42 20.98 5.28 -9.04
CA VAL A 42 20.83 6.37 -10.02
C VAL A 42 21.05 5.82 -11.40
N GLY A 43 20.48 6.45 -12.40
CA GLY A 43 20.65 6.07 -13.81
C GLY A 43 19.42 6.38 -14.66
N ALA A 44 19.57 6.24 -15.97
CA ALA A 44 18.51 6.58 -16.92
C ALA A 44 17.22 5.81 -16.70
N ASN A 45 17.30 4.52 -16.39
CA ASN A 45 16.12 3.67 -16.17
C ASN A 45 15.31 4.11 -14.94
N ILE A 46 15.97 4.47 -13.83
CA ILE A 46 15.27 4.96 -12.62
C ILE A 46 14.63 6.31 -12.88
N ASN A 47 15.35 7.23 -13.51
CA ASN A 47 14.83 8.54 -13.87
C ASN A 47 13.58 8.43 -14.78
N GLU A 48 13.60 7.52 -15.75
CA GLU A 48 12.46 7.28 -16.62
C GLU A 48 11.25 6.67 -15.89
N VAL A 49 11.48 5.72 -14.98
CA VAL A 49 10.41 5.16 -14.13
C VAL A 49 9.76 6.26 -13.27
N GLU A 50 10.56 7.11 -12.64
CA GLU A 50 10.05 8.24 -11.85
C GLU A 50 9.27 9.23 -12.72
N HIS A 51 9.76 9.56 -13.90
CA HIS A 51 9.09 10.45 -14.84
C HIS A 51 7.72 9.89 -15.28
N ILE A 52 7.69 8.64 -15.74
CA ILE A 52 6.45 7.97 -16.18
C ILE A 52 5.46 7.83 -15.01
N ALA A 53 5.95 7.46 -13.82
CA ALA A 53 5.10 7.32 -12.64
C ALA A 53 4.47 8.66 -12.25
N ALA A 54 5.25 9.74 -12.25
CA ALA A 54 4.75 11.08 -11.97
C ALA A 54 3.66 11.51 -12.96
N GLN A 55 3.90 11.29 -14.27
CA GLN A 55 2.91 11.58 -15.32
C GLN A 55 1.61 10.78 -15.14
N LYS A 56 1.73 9.45 -14.96
CA LYS A 56 0.56 8.57 -14.83
C LYS A 56 -0.26 8.84 -13.57
N ALA A 57 0.39 9.27 -12.50
CA ALA A 57 -0.26 9.62 -11.24
C ALA A 57 -0.73 11.09 -11.20
N GLU A 58 -0.50 11.87 -12.25
CA GLU A 58 -0.77 13.32 -12.31
C GLU A 58 -0.11 14.09 -11.15
N MET A 59 1.09 13.64 -10.76
CA MET A 59 1.88 14.22 -9.67
C MET A 59 3.08 14.99 -10.21
N LYS A 60 3.52 15.98 -9.46
CA LYS A 60 4.68 16.79 -9.85
C LYS A 60 5.99 16.01 -9.81
N TYR A 61 6.09 15.07 -8.86
CA TYR A 61 7.27 14.26 -8.63
C TYR A 61 6.88 12.82 -8.28
N ALA A 62 7.76 11.88 -8.61
CA ALA A 62 7.76 10.53 -8.10
C ALA A 62 9.17 10.16 -7.64
N VAL A 63 9.28 9.25 -6.70
CA VAL A 63 10.56 8.76 -6.17
C VAL A 63 10.50 7.24 -6.13
N ALA A 64 11.43 6.60 -6.82
CA ALA A 64 11.58 5.15 -6.80
C ALA A 64 12.26 4.70 -5.50
N LEU A 65 11.70 3.70 -4.86
CA LEU A 65 12.21 3.10 -3.62
C LEU A 65 12.39 1.59 -3.80
N SER A 66 13.17 0.98 -2.93
CA SER A 66 13.48 -0.45 -2.99
C SER A 66 12.27 -1.38 -2.81
N SER A 67 11.20 -0.89 -2.19
CA SER A 67 9.98 -1.67 -1.97
C SER A 67 8.77 -0.77 -1.69
N CYS A 68 7.57 -1.30 -1.93
CA CYS A 68 6.32 -0.65 -1.53
C CYS A 68 6.24 -0.44 0.00
N THR A 69 6.78 -1.34 0.80
CA THR A 69 6.86 -1.17 2.26
C THR A 69 7.66 0.06 2.65
N ALA A 70 8.80 0.29 2.00
CA ALA A 70 9.60 1.50 2.23
C ALA A 70 8.85 2.76 1.81
N ALA A 71 8.13 2.72 0.67
CA ALA A 71 7.31 3.83 0.22
C ALA A 71 6.17 4.15 1.19
N LEU A 72 5.45 3.13 1.66
CA LEU A 72 4.39 3.29 2.67
C LEU A 72 4.94 3.84 3.97
N HIS A 73 6.14 3.42 4.40
CA HIS A 73 6.77 3.94 5.61
C HIS A 73 7.01 5.45 5.50
N LEU A 74 7.56 5.90 4.38
CA LEU A 74 7.73 7.33 4.15
C LEU A 74 6.40 8.09 4.05
N CYS A 75 5.38 7.48 3.44
CA CYS A 75 4.04 8.07 3.37
C CYS A 75 3.41 8.23 4.76
N VAL A 76 3.46 7.20 5.61
CA VAL A 76 2.93 7.25 6.99
C VAL A 76 3.69 8.30 7.80
N ARG A 77 5.03 8.32 7.69
CA ARG A 77 5.85 9.34 8.36
C ARG A 77 5.50 10.75 7.90
N ALA A 78 5.44 11.00 6.59
CA ALA A 78 5.12 12.32 6.05
C ALA A 78 3.70 12.77 6.43
N ALA A 79 2.72 11.85 6.40
CA ALA A 79 1.35 12.12 6.85
C ALA A 79 1.32 12.45 8.35
N GLY A 80 2.00 11.66 9.17
CA GLY A 80 2.10 11.90 10.61
C GLY A 80 2.75 13.23 10.94
N GLU A 81 3.86 13.58 10.28
CA GLU A 81 4.52 14.88 10.47
C GLU A 81 3.61 16.05 10.06
N ARG A 82 2.81 15.88 9.01
CA ARG A 82 1.85 16.89 8.57
C ARG A 82 0.68 17.06 9.55
N LEU A 83 0.18 15.96 10.12
CA LEU A 83 -0.98 15.98 11.01
C LEU A 83 -0.63 16.37 12.45
N TYR A 84 0.52 15.94 12.93
CA TYR A 84 0.87 16.02 14.36
C TYR A 84 2.17 16.79 14.65
N GLY A 85 2.83 17.26 13.60
CA GLY A 85 4.13 17.92 13.71
C GLY A 85 5.31 16.95 13.67
N ARG A 86 6.50 17.51 13.54
CA ARG A 86 7.73 16.72 13.43
C ARG A 86 8.05 16.06 14.78
N PRO A 87 8.22 14.73 14.83
CA PRO A 87 8.53 14.04 16.07
C PRO A 87 9.93 14.37 16.58
N ALA A 88 10.17 14.19 17.86
CA ALA A 88 11.51 14.25 18.44
C ALA A 88 12.39 13.11 17.86
N ILE A 89 13.71 13.28 17.97
CA ILE A 89 14.68 12.27 17.52
C ILE A 89 14.40 10.95 18.26
N GLY A 90 14.31 9.85 17.52
CA GLY A 90 14.04 8.52 18.07
C GLY A 90 12.56 8.20 18.26
N HIS A 91 11.66 9.11 17.91
CA HIS A 91 10.20 8.91 17.98
C HIS A 91 9.56 8.76 16.60
N GLY A 92 8.46 8.03 16.54
CA GLY A 92 7.69 7.88 15.33
C GLY A 92 6.69 9.03 15.10
N ALA A 93 6.34 9.27 13.86
CA ALA A 93 5.46 10.39 13.49
C ALA A 93 3.99 10.17 13.88
N VAL A 94 3.59 8.94 14.17
CA VAL A 94 2.25 8.57 14.63
C VAL A 94 2.28 7.88 15.99
N GLU A 95 3.30 8.13 16.80
CA GLU A 95 3.51 7.47 18.08
C GLU A 95 2.29 7.62 19.02
N GLY A 96 1.78 6.49 19.50
CA GLY A 96 0.60 6.44 20.37
C GLY A 96 -0.72 6.80 19.68
N ARG A 97 -0.71 7.13 18.37
CA ARG A 97 -1.91 7.47 17.61
C ARG A 97 -2.55 6.24 17.02
N ARG A 98 -3.88 6.18 17.04
CA ARG A 98 -4.62 5.18 16.27
C ARG A 98 -4.63 5.54 14.80
N VAL A 99 -4.48 4.50 13.94
CA VAL A 99 -4.52 4.61 12.49
C VAL A 99 -5.44 3.52 11.97
N PHE A 100 -6.43 3.87 11.17
CA PHE A 100 -7.31 2.89 10.56
C PHE A 100 -6.60 2.18 9.40
N CYS A 101 -6.65 0.85 9.39
CA CYS A 101 -5.97 0.01 8.41
C CYS A 101 -6.93 -1.05 7.87
N SER A 102 -6.80 -1.42 6.61
CA SER A 102 -7.48 -2.60 6.08
C SER A 102 -7.12 -3.83 6.90
N ASP A 103 -8.08 -4.69 7.23
CA ASP A 103 -7.80 -5.94 7.96
C ASP A 103 -7.37 -7.05 7.01
N MET A 104 -8.01 -7.17 5.84
CA MET A 104 -7.63 -8.13 4.82
C MET A 104 -6.60 -7.55 3.86
N THR A 105 -5.34 -7.70 4.21
CA THR A 105 -4.22 -7.15 3.46
C THR A 105 -2.92 -7.89 3.77
N PHE A 106 -1.89 -7.64 2.97
CA PHE A 106 -0.54 -8.06 3.31
C PHE A 106 0.00 -7.20 4.47
N ALA A 107 0.75 -7.81 5.40
CA ALA A 107 1.25 -7.15 6.60
C ALA A 107 2.02 -5.84 6.32
N ALA A 108 2.59 -5.71 5.12
CA ALA A 108 3.28 -4.49 4.69
C ALA A 108 2.40 -3.23 4.71
N THR A 109 1.08 -3.36 4.66
CA THR A 109 0.16 -2.22 4.75
C THR A 109 0.15 -1.58 6.14
N LEU A 110 0.27 -2.38 7.19
CA LEU A 110 0.19 -1.90 8.57
C LEU A 110 1.55 -1.82 9.28
N ASN A 111 2.57 -2.58 8.83
CA ASN A 111 3.90 -2.52 9.43
C ASN A 111 4.46 -1.10 9.55
N PRO A 112 4.35 -0.22 8.52
CA PRO A 112 4.80 1.17 8.60
C PRO A 112 4.14 1.97 9.72
N VAL A 113 2.87 1.70 10.02
CA VAL A 113 2.17 2.33 11.15
C VAL A 113 2.83 1.94 12.47
N VAL A 114 3.15 0.64 12.61
CA VAL A 114 3.84 0.11 13.81
C VAL A 114 5.27 0.65 13.91
N TYR A 115 6.00 0.76 12.78
CA TYR A 115 7.35 1.33 12.74
C TYR A 115 7.39 2.78 13.22
N GLU A 116 6.35 3.54 12.93
CA GLU A 116 6.17 4.92 13.38
C GLU A 116 5.46 5.03 14.76
N GLY A 117 5.40 3.94 15.52
CA GLY A 117 4.86 3.91 16.88
C GLY A 117 3.33 4.01 16.97
N GLY A 118 2.63 3.88 15.86
CA GLY A 118 1.17 3.94 15.80
C GLY A 118 0.48 2.66 16.25
N ILE A 119 -0.81 2.76 16.52
CA ILE A 119 -1.68 1.67 16.95
C ILE A 119 -2.64 1.36 15.80
N PRO A 120 -2.43 0.28 15.02
CA PRO A 120 -3.35 -0.09 13.96
C PRO A 120 -4.73 -0.46 14.53
N VAL A 121 -5.78 0.09 13.93
CA VAL A 121 -7.17 -0.31 14.17
C VAL A 121 -7.70 -0.89 12.87
N PHE A 122 -8.09 -2.14 12.90
CA PHE A 122 -8.47 -2.88 11.71
C PHE A 122 -9.91 -2.58 11.32
N ILE A 123 -10.10 -2.23 10.04
CA ILE A 123 -11.40 -1.98 9.43
C ILE A 123 -11.75 -3.18 8.56
N ASP A 124 -12.90 -3.78 8.85
CA ASP A 124 -13.39 -4.98 8.17
C ASP A 124 -13.58 -4.77 6.66
N THR A 125 -13.56 -5.86 5.90
CA THR A 125 -13.76 -5.87 4.46
C THR A 125 -15.24 -5.90 4.09
N GLU A 126 -15.55 -5.46 2.88
CA GLU A 126 -16.84 -5.68 2.26
C GLU A 126 -16.78 -6.87 1.28
N ARG A 127 -17.94 -7.43 0.91
CA ARG A 127 -18.01 -8.71 0.20
C ARG A 127 -17.78 -8.61 -1.31
N ASP A 128 -17.99 -7.43 -1.87
CA ASP A 128 -17.97 -7.27 -3.34
C ASP A 128 -16.55 -7.24 -3.87
N THR A 129 -15.66 -6.50 -3.21
CA THR A 129 -14.25 -6.30 -3.63
C THR A 129 -13.22 -6.90 -2.69
N TRP A 130 -13.62 -7.34 -1.48
CA TRP A 130 -12.74 -7.82 -0.41
C TRP A 130 -11.78 -6.75 0.11
N ASN A 131 -12.08 -5.49 -0.16
CA ASN A 131 -11.34 -4.34 0.33
C ASN A 131 -12.06 -3.68 1.51
N MET A 132 -11.46 -2.64 2.07
CA MET A 132 -12.00 -1.90 3.23
C MET A 132 -13.46 -1.52 3.02
N ASN A 133 -14.30 -1.82 4.00
CA ASN A 133 -15.72 -1.52 4.00
C ASN A 133 -15.98 -0.07 4.42
N PRO A 134 -16.54 0.81 3.54
CA PRO A 134 -16.82 2.20 3.89
C PRO A 134 -17.75 2.36 5.10
N ARG A 135 -18.73 1.49 5.27
CA ARG A 135 -19.65 1.53 6.44
C ARG A 135 -18.95 1.13 7.74
N ALA A 136 -18.03 0.17 7.67
CA ALA A 136 -17.22 -0.20 8.84
C ALA A 136 -16.27 0.95 9.22
N LEU A 137 -15.73 1.64 8.22
CA LEU A 137 -14.90 2.82 8.41
C LEU A 137 -15.69 3.97 9.05
N GLU A 138 -16.90 4.28 8.57
CA GLU A 138 -17.80 5.28 9.14
C GLU A 138 -18.09 4.99 10.62
N ARG A 139 -18.44 3.74 10.93
CA ARG A 139 -18.65 3.31 12.31
C ARG A 139 -17.38 3.38 13.16
N ALA A 140 -16.21 3.14 12.59
CA ALA A 140 -14.94 3.28 13.30
C ALA A 140 -14.67 4.74 13.70
N PHE A 141 -15.02 5.71 12.86
CA PHE A 141 -14.94 7.14 13.20
C PHE A 141 -15.94 7.54 14.31
N GLU A 142 -17.11 6.88 14.39
CA GLU A 142 -18.01 7.10 15.54
C GLU A 142 -17.39 6.64 16.88
N ILE A 143 -16.59 5.56 16.86
CA ILE A 143 -15.95 4.98 18.04
C ILE A 143 -14.64 5.72 18.38
N TYR A 144 -13.88 6.12 17.37
CA TYR A 144 -12.57 6.77 17.48
C TYR A 144 -12.52 8.05 16.64
N PRO A 145 -13.25 9.10 17.06
CA PRO A 145 -13.35 10.36 16.29
C PRO A 145 -12.05 11.14 16.20
N GLU A 146 -11.05 10.79 17.00
CA GLU A 146 -9.74 11.43 17.00
C GLU A 146 -8.82 10.94 15.85
N VAL A 147 -9.18 9.86 15.16
CA VAL A 147 -8.35 9.28 14.09
C VAL A 147 -8.35 10.17 12.87
N GLN A 148 -7.16 10.45 12.33
CA GLN A 148 -6.96 11.34 11.18
C GLN A 148 -6.19 10.69 10.03
N LEU A 149 -5.81 9.41 10.17
CA LEU A 149 -5.05 8.69 9.16
C LEU A 149 -5.67 7.33 8.88
N VAL A 150 -5.90 7.07 7.60
CA VAL A 150 -6.43 5.81 7.08
C VAL A 150 -5.43 5.25 6.08
N VAL A 151 -5.07 3.97 6.22
CA VAL A 151 -4.23 3.22 5.28
C VAL A 151 -5.08 2.11 4.66
N ALA A 152 -5.53 2.33 3.44
CA ALA A 152 -6.34 1.38 2.68
C ALA A 152 -5.51 0.67 1.61
N ALA A 153 -5.72 -0.64 1.47
CA ALA A 153 -5.12 -1.45 0.42
C ALA A 153 -6.15 -1.76 -0.68
N HIS A 154 -5.67 -1.90 -1.91
CA HIS A 154 -6.39 -2.50 -3.03
C HIS A 154 -5.89 -3.92 -3.21
N LEU A 155 -6.61 -4.89 -2.63
CA LEU A 155 -6.16 -6.28 -2.53
C LEU A 155 -6.12 -6.93 -3.91
N TYR A 156 -4.99 -7.57 -4.24
CA TYR A 156 -4.77 -8.30 -5.50
C TYR A 156 -5.02 -7.48 -6.78
N GLY A 157 -4.85 -6.16 -6.73
CA GLY A 157 -5.09 -5.28 -7.86
C GLY A 157 -6.58 -5.02 -8.13
N PHE A 158 -7.48 -5.48 -7.25
CA PHE A 158 -8.91 -5.17 -7.35
C PHE A 158 -9.19 -3.84 -6.65
N PRO A 159 -9.72 -2.82 -7.35
CA PRO A 159 -9.95 -1.52 -6.74
C PRO A 159 -11.05 -1.61 -5.68
N GLY A 160 -10.78 -1.10 -4.49
CA GLY A 160 -11.81 -0.89 -3.47
C GLY A 160 -12.68 0.35 -3.78
N LYS A 161 -13.67 0.58 -2.96
CA LYS A 161 -14.63 1.70 -3.06
C LYS A 161 -13.98 3.03 -2.63
N ALA A 162 -12.95 3.46 -3.37
CA ALA A 162 -12.10 4.60 -2.98
C ALA A 162 -12.88 5.91 -2.81
N ASP A 163 -13.88 6.15 -3.65
CA ASP A 163 -14.69 7.38 -3.58
C ASP A 163 -15.60 7.38 -2.34
N GLU A 164 -16.18 6.23 -2.00
CA GLU A 164 -16.97 6.09 -0.77
C GLU A 164 -16.09 6.24 0.48
N ILE A 165 -14.88 5.62 0.49
CA ILE A 165 -13.90 5.78 1.57
C ILE A 165 -13.50 7.25 1.72
N ARG A 166 -13.22 7.92 0.60
CA ARG A 166 -12.87 9.36 0.61
C ARG A 166 -14.00 10.23 1.14
N ALA A 167 -15.26 9.89 0.83
CA ALA A 167 -16.43 10.64 1.31
C ALA A 167 -16.65 10.48 2.82
N VAL A 168 -16.22 9.35 3.40
CA VAL A 168 -16.28 9.09 4.85
C VAL A 168 -15.16 9.85 5.58
N CYS A 169 -13.96 10.00 4.96
CA CYS A 169 -12.82 10.71 5.53
C CYS A 169 -12.97 12.23 5.45
#